data_e38d102c0974400f76ff750f0c2f45ff
#
_entry.id   e38d102c0974400f76ff750f0c2f45ff
#
_cell.length_a   1.000
_cell.length_b   1.000
_cell.length_c   1.000
_cell.angle_alpha   90.00
_cell.angle_beta   90.00
_cell.angle_gamma   90.00
#
_symmetry.space_group_name_H-M   'P 1'
#
loop_
_entity.id
_entity.type
_entity.pdbx_description
1 polymer ?
#
loop_
_entity_poly.entity_id
_entity_poly.type
_entity_poly.pdbx_seq_one_letter_code
_entity_poly.pdbx_strand_id
1 'polypeptide(L)'
;MRSKGIIQMLTGAYSLVRKTGLLEVPIVRRGFVASSFAYKKYYEDPFWGLAKRMPQMFQPGDVLDIGANIGYTAWVFSEAVAAGSRVYAFEPDGTTYAMLEELVRTKKLEKIVEPLNMAVGSEKGYLEFWHNKDHSADHRVVTEEFRKARPDANEVTRVPVTTVDDFVTERKLERISFIKIDVQGYETAVCEGMSRTLEKFPGMRVCLEFMPDAIAELGFEPSALLKFFEERGYRFYALTREALQPVTNEASIRALLGSAGYVDLLCSRDEPR
;
A
#
# COMPACT_ATOMS: atom_id res chain seq x y z
N MET A 1 4.24 -18.54 17.36
CA MET A 1 2.97 -18.82 18.07
C MET A 1 2.44 -17.66 18.95
N ARG A 2 3.28 -16.78 19.51
CA ARG A 2 2.80 -15.64 20.34
C ARG A 2 2.12 -14.51 19.56
N SER A 3 2.43 -14.30 18.27
CA SER A 3 1.84 -13.21 17.49
C SER A 3 0.38 -13.41 17.09
N LYS A 4 -0.05 -14.64 16.78
CA LYS A 4 -1.45 -14.94 16.39
C LYS A 4 -2.48 -14.57 17.46
N GLY A 5 -2.17 -14.82 18.75
CA GLY A 5 -3.09 -14.47 19.85
C GLY A 5 -3.23 -12.96 20.04
N ILE A 6 -2.16 -12.19 19.82
CA ILE A 6 -2.18 -10.74 19.95
C ILE A 6 -2.95 -10.11 18.76
N ILE A 7 -2.76 -10.63 17.54
CA ILE A 7 -3.50 -10.19 16.36
C ILE A 7 -5.00 -10.43 16.55
N GLN A 8 -5.41 -11.63 16.94
CA GLN A 8 -6.82 -11.94 17.22
C GLN A 8 -7.41 -11.10 18.35
N MET A 9 -6.63 -10.80 19.36
CA MET A 9 -7.05 -9.94 20.47
C MET A 9 -7.21 -8.48 20.01
N LEU A 10 -6.29 -7.95 19.19
CA LEU A 10 -6.36 -6.59 18.67
C LEU A 10 -7.47 -6.43 17.64
N THR A 11 -7.67 -7.39 16.73
CA THR A 11 -8.78 -7.38 15.77
C THR A 11 -10.13 -7.55 16.47
N GLY A 12 -10.21 -8.40 17.50
CA GLY A 12 -11.41 -8.54 18.34
C GLY A 12 -11.73 -7.25 19.12
N ALA A 13 -10.71 -6.61 19.70
CA ALA A 13 -10.85 -5.33 20.38
C ALA A 13 -11.28 -4.22 19.40
N TYR A 14 -10.72 -4.18 18.20
CA TYR A 14 -11.12 -3.25 17.15
C TYR A 14 -12.59 -3.41 16.77
N SER A 15 -13.02 -4.62 16.46
CA SER A 15 -14.42 -4.93 16.11
C SER A 15 -15.38 -4.54 17.25
N LEU A 16 -14.99 -4.80 18.50
CA LEU A 16 -15.80 -4.44 19.66
C LEU A 16 -15.90 -2.92 19.84
N VAL A 17 -14.77 -2.20 19.80
CA VAL A 17 -14.73 -0.75 19.97
C VAL A 17 -15.47 -0.05 18.83
N ARG A 18 -15.40 -0.57 17.60
CA ARG A 18 -16.14 -0.07 16.44
C ARG A 18 -17.66 -0.27 16.63
N LYS A 19 -18.10 -1.45 17.06
CA LYS A 19 -19.54 -1.75 17.31
C LYS A 19 -20.16 -0.88 18.40
N THR A 20 -19.37 -0.36 19.33
CA THR A 20 -19.86 0.50 20.41
C THR A 20 -19.91 1.98 20.05
N GLY A 21 -19.48 2.40 18.85
CA GLY A 21 -19.38 3.80 18.45
C GLY A 21 -18.26 4.59 19.18
N LEU A 22 -17.48 3.95 20.04
CA LEU A 22 -16.42 4.62 20.80
C LEU A 22 -15.32 5.23 19.91
N LEU A 23 -15.14 4.72 18.69
CA LEU A 23 -14.21 5.31 17.71
C LEU A 23 -14.69 6.67 17.16
N GLU A 24 -15.95 7.04 17.36
CA GLU A 24 -16.44 8.38 17.02
C GLU A 24 -15.92 9.44 18.01
N VAL A 25 -15.51 9.01 19.21
CA VAL A 25 -14.89 9.89 20.21
C VAL A 25 -13.43 10.16 19.82
N PRO A 26 -13.05 11.43 19.53
CA PRO A 26 -11.73 11.75 18.98
C PRO A 26 -10.54 11.24 19.80
N ILE A 27 -10.65 11.30 21.13
CA ILE A 27 -9.56 10.85 22.02
C ILE A 27 -9.39 9.34 22.00
N VAL A 28 -10.49 8.57 21.91
CA VAL A 28 -10.47 7.10 21.81
C VAL A 28 -9.88 6.68 20.47
N ARG A 29 -10.32 7.34 19.38
CA ARG A 29 -9.80 7.10 18.04
C ARG A 29 -8.29 7.38 17.96
N ARG A 30 -7.82 8.49 18.52
CA ARG A 30 -6.37 8.82 18.56
C ARG A 30 -5.57 7.79 19.36
N GLY A 31 -6.07 7.37 20.50
CA GLY A 31 -5.43 6.32 21.31
C GLY A 31 -5.35 5.00 20.56
N PHE A 32 -6.42 4.63 19.85
CA PHE A 32 -6.47 3.42 19.03
C PHE A 32 -5.47 3.49 17.86
N VAL A 33 -5.46 4.59 17.08
CA VAL A 33 -4.51 4.79 15.97
C VAL A 33 -3.07 4.75 16.48
N ALA A 34 -2.77 5.40 17.62
CA ALA A 34 -1.43 5.38 18.20
C ALA A 34 -0.99 3.96 18.61
N SER A 35 -1.90 3.17 19.21
CA SER A 35 -1.61 1.78 19.59
C SER A 35 -1.41 0.88 18.37
N SER A 36 -2.22 1.04 17.33
CA SER A 36 -2.07 0.34 16.03
C SER A 36 -0.73 0.66 15.37
N PHE A 37 -0.32 1.92 15.39
CA PHE A 37 0.96 2.34 14.83
C PHE A 37 2.15 1.78 15.61
N ALA A 38 2.06 1.77 16.95
CA ALA A 38 3.08 1.14 17.78
C ALA A 38 3.17 -0.38 17.49
N TYR A 39 2.01 -1.04 17.36
CA TYR A 39 1.98 -2.46 17.02
C TYR A 39 2.59 -2.72 15.64
N LYS A 40 2.16 -1.99 14.59
CA LYS A 40 2.75 -2.10 13.25
C LYS A 40 4.27 -1.89 13.31
N LYS A 41 4.72 -0.80 13.88
CA LYS A 41 6.13 -0.44 13.99
C LYS A 41 6.99 -1.52 14.66
N TYR A 42 6.51 -2.14 15.73
CA TYR A 42 7.32 -3.06 16.53
C TYR A 42 7.10 -4.54 16.21
N TYR A 43 5.99 -4.91 15.56
CA TYR A 43 5.62 -6.31 15.43
C TYR A 43 5.23 -6.77 14.03
N GLU A 44 4.67 -5.89 13.19
CA GLU A 44 4.06 -6.30 11.93
C GLU A 44 4.81 -5.77 10.71
N ASP A 45 4.94 -4.46 10.61
CA ASP A 45 5.35 -3.77 9.39
C ASP A 45 6.85 -3.86 9.11
N PRO A 46 7.27 -4.23 7.89
CA PRO A 46 8.67 -4.30 7.52
C PRO A 46 9.26 -2.95 7.10
N PHE A 47 8.44 -1.96 6.71
CA PHE A 47 8.92 -0.69 6.12
C PHE A 47 9.67 0.18 7.12
N TRP A 48 9.26 0.18 8.40
CA TRP A 48 10.03 0.88 9.43
C TRP A 48 11.47 0.36 9.53
N GLY A 49 11.61 -0.96 9.52
CA GLY A 49 12.91 -1.62 9.52
C GLY A 49 13.72 -1.30 8.25
N LEU A 50 13.07 -1.37 7.09
CA LEU A 50 13.67 -1.04 5.80
C LEU A 50 14.17 0.41 5.78
N ALA A 51 13.33 1.38 6.14
CA ALA A 51 13.67 2.80 6.15
C ALA A 51 14.86 3.13 7.07
N LYS A 52 15.01 2.40 8.17
CA LYS A 52 16.14 2.58 9.10
C LYS A 52 17.44 1.95 8.60
N ARG A 53 17.36 0.75 8.01
CA ARG A 53 18.54 0.01 7.53
C ARG A 53 19.04 0.51 6.18
N MET A 54 18.11 0.94 5.31
CA MET A 54 18.38 1.25 3.90
C MET A 54 17.69 2.56 3.48
N PRO A 55 17.99 3.70 4.16
CA PRO A 55 17.33 4.98 3.84
C PRO A 55 17.59 5.43 2.39
N GLN A 56 18.70 5.00 1.78
CA GLN A 56 19.05 5.28 0.38
C GLN A 56 18.02 4.71 -0.62
N MET A 57 17.17 3.78 -0.23
CA MET A 57 16.07 3.31 -1.08
C MET A 57 15.00 4.37 -1.32
N PHE A 58 14.86 5.30 -0.40
CA PHE A 58 13.88 6.38 -0.41
C PHE A 58 14.50 7.71 -0.90
N GLN A 59 15.73 7.67 -1.40
CA GLN A 59 16.52 8.85 -1.80
C GLN A 59 17.35 8.58 -3.06
N PRO A 60 17.70 9.63 -3.85
CA PRO A 60 17.05 10.95 -3.86
C PRO A 60 15.76 10.87 -4.69
N GLY A 61 14.69 11.51 -4.24
CA GLY A 61 13.44 11.62 -5.00
C GLY A 61 12.19 11.47 -4.16
N ASP A 62 11.06 11.64 -4.82
CA ASP A 62 9.76 11.50 -4.19
C ASP A 62 9.40 10.03 -3.97
N VAL A 63 8.45 9.80 -3.08
CA VAL A 63 7.88 8.49 -2.77
C VAL A 63 6.38 8.53 -3.05
N LEU A 64 5.85 7.49 -3.70
CA LEU A 64 4.42 7.28 -3.84
C LEU A 64 3.99 6.14 -2.91
N ASP A 65 3.02 6.41 -2.04
CA ASP A 65 2.38 5.45 -1.14
C ASP A 65 0.95 5.20 -1.65
N ILE A 66 0.79 4.16 -2.46
CA ILE A 66 -0.48 3.82 -3.11
C ILE A 66 -1.20 2.80 -2.23
N GLY A 67 -2.39 3.17 -1.73
CA GLY A 67 -3.09 2.47 -0.66
C GLY A 67 -2.51 2.86 0.71
N ALA A 68 -2.43 4.18 0.96
CA ALA A 68 -1.82 4.71 2.18
C ALA A 68 -2.63 4.43 3.45
N ASN A 69 -3.89 4.04 3.29
CA ASN A 69 -4.80 3.80 4.42
C ASN A 69 -4.79 4.99 5.40
N ILE A 70 -4.74 4.76 6.70
CA ILE A 70 -4.68 5.81 7.73
C ILE A 70 -3.31 6.49 7.86
N GLY A 71 -2.35 6.23 6.93
CA GLY A 71 -1.10 6.96 6.78
C GLY A 71 0.10 6.42 7.56
N TYR A 72 0.08 5.18 8.04
CA TYR A 72 1.22 4.62 8.75
C TYR A 72 2.49 4.58 7.88
N THR A 73 2.41 4.05 6.68
CA THR A 73 3.52 3.97 5.72
C THR A 73 3.95 5.34 5.24
N ALA A 74 3.01 6.24 4.97
CA ALA A 74 3.30 7.64 4.63
C ALA A 74 4.11 8.34 5.73
N TRP A 75 3.77 8.11 7.01
CA TRP A 75 4.58 8.59 8.13
C TRP A 75 5.98 7.98 8.15
N VAL A 76 6.10 6.66 7.97
CA VAL A 76 7.42 5.98 7.93
C VAL A 76 8.29 6.56 6.82
N PHE A 77 7.73 6.72 5.62
CA PHE A 77 8.46 7.26 4.47
C PHE A 77 8.84 8.73 4.65
N SER A 78 8.01 9.52 5.35
CA SER A 78 8.34 10.92 5.64
C SER A 78 9.61 11.10 6.47
N GLU A 79 10.00 10.08 7.23
CA GLU A 79 11.25 10.09 8.00
C GLU A 79 12.47 9.62 7.19
N ALA A 80 12.25 9.05 5.98
CA ALA A 80 13.29 8.46 5.16
C ALA A 80 13.62 9.26 3.89
N VAL A 81 12.68 10.06 3.38
CA VAL A 81 12.89 10.87 2.18
C VAL A 81 13.92 11.98 2.40
N ALA A 82 14.61 12.38 1.34
CA ALA A 82 15.57 13.49 1.40
C ALA A 82 14.87 14.84 1.62
N ALA A 83 15.60 15.80 2.13
CA ALA A 83 15.11 17.16 2.26
C ALA A 83 14.68 17.71 0.87
N GLY A 84 13.48 18.26 0.80
CA GLY A 84 12.87 18.76 -0.44
C GLY A 84 12.09 17.73 -1.25
N SER A 85 12.20 16.43 -0.92
CA SER A 85 11.35 15.39 -1.49
C SER A 85 10.02 15.27 -0.75
N ARG A 86 9.03 14.67 -1.41
CA ARG A 86 7.68 14.46 -0.89
C ARG A 86 7.27 13.01 -0.88
N VAL A 87 6.28 12.72 -0.06
CA VAL A 87 5.50 11.47 -0.04
C VAL A 87 4.10 11.81 -0.53
N TYR A 88 3.68 11.23 -1.64
CA TYR A 88 2.32 11.34 -2.17
C TYR A 88 1.53 10.11 -1.73
N ALA A 89 0.54 10.31 -0.88
CA ALA A 89 -0.20 9.26 -0.19
C ALA A 89 -1.62 9.14 -0.75
N PHE A 90 -1.87 8.09 -1.54
CA PHE A 90 -3.16 7.86 -2.21
C PHE A 90 -4.06 6.96 -1.37
N GLU A 91 -5.25 7.45 -1.06
CA GLU A 91 -6.28 6.72 -0.31
C GLU A 91 -7.67 7.06 -0.88
N PRO A 92 -8.35 6.11 -1.54
CA PRO A 92 -9.64 6.37 -2.17
C PRO A 92 -10.81 6.44 -1.18
N ASP A 93 -10.79 5.71 -0.06
CA ASP A 93 -11.88 5.76 0.93
C ASP A 93 -11.90 7.09 1.67
N GLY A 94 -12.99 7.83 1.57
CA GLY A 94 -13.10 9.16 2.16
C GLY A 94 -12.98 9.19 3.69
N THR A 95 -13.42 8.13 4.38
CA THR A 95 -13.31 8.03 5.84
C THR A 95 -11.87 7.79 6.25
N THR A 96 -11.21 6.87 5.59
CA THR A 96 -9.81 6.52 5.82
C THR A 96 -8.90 7.68 5.41
N TYR A 97 -9.19 8.35 4.30
CA TYR A 97 -8.50 9.55 3.86
C TYR A 97 -8.57 10.69 4.89
N ALA A 98 -9.74 10.92 5.51
CA ALA A 98 -9.85 11.93 6.56
C ALA A 98 -8.96 11.61 7.79
N MET A 99 -8.75 10.33 8.08
CA MET A 99 -7.82 9.90 9.14
C MET A 99 -6.37 10.12 8.74
N LEU A 100 -6.03 9.87 7.47
CA LEU A 100 -4.70 10.18 6.92
C LEU A 100 -4.41 11.69 6.99
N GLU A 101 -5.36 12.55 6.60
CA GLU A 101 -5.22 14.01 6.74
C GLU A 101 -5.02 14.43 8.19
N GLU A 102 -5.82 13.86 9.12
CA GLU A 102 -5.67 14.14 10.56
C GLU A 102 -4.29 13.74 11.07
N LEU A 103 -3.76 12.60 10.61
CA LEU A 103 -2.40 12.15 10.94
C LEU A 103 -1.35 13.16 10.46
N VAL A 104 -1.40 13.52 9.18
CA VAL A 104 -0.45 14.46 8.56
C VAL A 104 -0.42 15.77 9.34
N ARG A 105 -1.59 16.33 9.65
CA ARG A 105 -1.71 17.56 10.43
C ARG A 105 -1.19 17.38 11.87
N THR A 106 -1.57 16.31 12.55
CA THR A 106 -1.20 16.07 13.95
C THR A 106 0.30 15.88 14.10
N LYS A 107 0.95 15.24 13.12
CA LYS A 107 2.40 15.04 13.09
C LYS A 107 3.18 16.18 12.44
N LYS A 108 2.47 17.23 11.95
CA LYS A 108 3.07 18.40 11.28
C LYS A 108 3.88 18.01 10.03
N LEU A 109 3.32 17.09 9.22
CA LEU A 109 3.97 16.55 8.03
C LEU A 109 3.53 17.21 6.73
N GLU A 110 2.72 18.26 6.74
CA GLU A 110 2.09 18.90 5.57
C GLU A 110 3.09 19.36 4.51
N LYS A 111 4.33 19.61 4.91
CA LYS A 111 5.40 20.01 3.99
C LYS A 111 6.06 18.81 3.29
N ILE A 112 5.87 17.60 3.81
CA ILE A 112 6.52 16.38 3.32
C ILE A 112 5.50 15.41 2.75
N VAL A 113 4.36 15.21 3.41
CA VAL A 113 3.32 14.28 2.98
C VAL A 113 2.16 15.04 2.37
N GLU A 114 1.75 14.64 1.17
CA GLU A 114 0.56 15.15 0.48
C GLU A 114 -0.47 14.01 0.37
N PRO A 115 -1.56 14.06 1.18
CA PRO A 115 -2.67 13.13 1.05
C PRO A 115 -3.48 13.40 -0.22
N LEU A 116 -3.93 12.33 -0.90
CA LEU A 116 -4.68 12.40 -2.15
C LEU A 116 -5.89 11.45 -2.08
N ASN A 117 -7.10 12.01 -2.09
CA ASN A 117 -8.33 11.20 -2.04
C ASN A 117 -8.70 10.68 -3.43
N MET A 118 -7.97 9.72 -3.91
CA MET A 118 -8.18 9.05 -5.19
C MET A 118 -7.54 7.67 -5.21
N ALA A 119 -8.05 6.81 -6.08
CA ALA A 119 -7.42 5.55 -6.43
C ALA A 119 -6.33 5.75 -7.50
N VAL A 120 -5.49 4.73 -7.64
CA VAL A 120 -4.54 4.62 -8.76
C VAL A 120 -4.84 3.33 -9.51
N GLY A 121 -4.82 3.39 -10.86
CA GLY A 121 -5.15 2.25 -11.70
C GLY A 121 -4.52 2.37 -13.09
N SER A 122 -5.04 1.59 -14.06
CA SER A 122 -4.53 1.54 -15.43
C SER A 122 -4.98 2.71 -16.30
N GLU A 123 -6.12 3.34 -15.96
CA GLU A 123 -6.72 4.43 -16.72
C GLU A 123 -7.25 5.53 -15.80
N LYS A 124 -7.23 6.78 -16.30
CA LYS A 124 -7.80 7.92 -15.60
C LYS A 124 -9.32 7.94 -15.72
N GLY A 125 -10.01 8.26 -14.63
CA GLY A 125 -11.48 8.34 -14.63
C GLY A 125 -12.08 8.13 -13.27
N TYR A 126 -12.96 7.14 -13.16
CA TYR A 126 -13.63 6.77 -11.91
C TYR A 126 -13.73 5.26 -11.80
N LEU A 127 -13.55 4.75 -10.58
CA LEU A 127 -13.76 3.35 -10.23
C LEU A 127 -14.91 3.21 -9.24
N GLU A 128 -15.55 2.05 -9.27
CA GLU A 128 -16.42 1.61 -8.20
C GLU A 128 -15.58 0.98 -7.10
N PHE A 129 -15.85 1.38 -5.86
CA PHE A 129 -15.06 1.00 -4.69
C PHE A 129 -15.99 0.47 -3.60
N TRP A 130 -15.77 -0.76 -3.19
CA TRP A 130 -16.53 -1.42 -2.15
C TRP A 130 -15.93 -1.15 -0.77
N HIS A 131 -16.82 -0.76 0.15
CA HIS A 131 -16.45 -0.49 1.54
C HIS A 131 -16.72 -1.71 2.40
N ASN A 132 -15.66 -2.37 2.86
CA ASN A 132 -15.78 -3.44 3.83
C ASN A 132 -16.03 -2.85 5.22
N LYS A 133 -17.26 -3.01 5.75
CA LYS A 133 -17.62 -2.52 7.09
C LYS A 133 -16.94 -3.27 8.22
N ASP A 134 -16.57 -4.52 8.00
CA ASP A 134 -15.98 -5.36 9.03
C ASP A 134 -14.47 -5.15 9.15
N HIS A 135 -13.80 -4.81 8.03
CA HIS A 135 -12.35 -4.60 7.96
C HIS A 135 -12.01 -3.40 7.09
N SER A 136 -11.68 -2.26 7.70
CA SER A 136 -11.30 -1.04 6.98
C SER A 136 -9.99 -1.13 6.17
N ALA A 137 -9.22 -2.19 6.36
CA ALA A 137 -8.01 -2.46 5.58
C ALA A 137 -8.29 -3.35 4.34
N ASP A 138 -9.54 -3.79 4.13
CA ASP A 138 -9.94 -4.69 3.04
C ASP A 138 -11.03 -4.02 2.18
N HIS A 139 -10.86 -2.74 1.90
CA HIS A 139 -11.63 -2.04 0.88
C HIS A 139 -11.10 -2.40 -0.50
N ARG A 140 -11.99 -2.60 -1.50
CA ARG A 140 -11.57 -3.11 -2.81
C ARG A 140 -12.20 -2.39 -3.97
N VAL A 141 -11.49 -2.36 -5.08
CA VAL A 141 -12.04 -2.00 -6.39
C VAL A 141 -13.07 -3.06 -6.81
N VAL A 142 -14.18 -2.62 -7.37
CA VAL A 142 -15.24 -3.50 -7.85
C VAL A 142 -15.06 -3.74 -9.33
N THR A 143 -14.59 -4.93 -9.70
CA THR A 143 -14.57 -5.46 -11.06
C THR A 143 -15.82 -6.32 -11.33
N GLU A 144 -16.04 -6.74 -12.58
CA GLU A 144 -17.09 -7.68 -12.90
C GLU A 144 -16.89 -9.04 -12.20
N GLU A 145 -15.64 -9.49 -12.10
CA GLU A 145 -15.24 -10.72 -11.44
C GLU A 145 -15.48 -10.62 -9.93
N PHE A 146 -15.12 -9.50 -9.31
CA PHE A 146 -15.41 -9.24 -7.91
C PHE A 146 -16.91 -9.28 -7.62
N ARG A 147 -17.74 -8.68 -8.48
CA ARG A 147 -19.21 -8.74 -8.33
C ARG A 147 -19.76 -10.16 -8.39
N LYS A 148 -19.18 -11.03 -9.26
CA LYS A 148 -19.55 -12.44 -9.33
C LYS A 148 -19.15 -13.21 -8.08
N ALA A 149 -17.95 -12.92 -7.54
CA ALA A 149 -17.43 -13.55 -6.33
C ALA A 149 -18.13 -13.05 -5.06
N ARG A 150 -18.53 -11.78 -5.04
CA ARG A 150 -19.13 -11.08 -3.87
C ARG A 150 -20.45 -10.40 -4.23
N PRO A 151 -21.52 -11.16 -4.50
CA PRO A 151 -22.83 -10.59 -4.85
C PRO A 151 -23.49 -9.80 -3.70
N ASP A 152 -23.01 -9.97 -2.47
CA ASP A 152 -23.43 -9.28 -1.26
C ASP A 152 -22.70 -7.96 -0.99
N ALA A 153 -21.73 -7.60 -1.82
CA ALA A 153 -20.97 -6.35 -1.72
C ALA A 153 -21.81 -5.14 -2.15
N ASN A 154 -22.71 -4.66 -1.27
CA ASN A 154 -23.73 -3.64 -1.63
C ASN A 154 -23.29 -2.20 -1.36
N GLU A 155 -22.25 -1.96 -0.55
CA GLU A 155 -21.78 -0.61 -0.25
C GLU A 155 -20.66 -0.19 -1.19
N VAL A 156 -21.09 0.32 -2.33
CA VAL A 156 -20.19 0.76 -3.40
C VAL A 156 -20.29 2.27 -3.56
N THR A 157 -19.16 2.94 -3.61
CA THR A 157 -19.07 4.36 -3.97
C THR A 157 -18.22 4.54 -5.22
N ARG A 158 -18.38 5.67 -5.87
CA ARG A 158 -17.57 6.03 -7.03
C ARG A 158 -16.43 6.93 -6.59
N VAL A 159 -15.18 6.50 -6.83
CA VAL A 159 -13.98 7.24 -6.46
C VAL A 159 -13.20 7.67 -7.69
N PRO A 160 -12.56 8.86 -7.69
CA PRO A 160 -11.71 9.28 -8.78
C PRO A 160 -10.48 8.37 -8.87
N VAL A 161 -10.00 8.13 -10.08
CA VAL A 161 -8.79 7.35 -10.35
C VAL A 161 -7.86 8.10 -11.28
N THR A 162 -6.56 7.99 -11.00
CA THR A 162 -5.47 8.45 -11.87
C THR A 162 -4.55 7.28 -12.20
N THR A 163 -3.65 7.48 -13.16
CA THR A 163 -2.52 6.56 -13.37
C THR A 163 -1.26 7.15 -12.74
N VAL A 164 -0.28 6.31 -12.41
CA VAL A 164 1.05 6.80 -11.97
C VAL A 164 1.67 7.69 -13.05
N ASP A 165 1.55 7.27 -14.31
CA ASP A 165 2.11 7.99 -15.46
C ASP A 165 1.53 9.39 -15.63
N ASP A 166 0.22 9.53 -15.47
CA ASP A 166 -0.46 10.83 -15.57
C ASP A 166 -0.13 11.70 -14.37
N PHE A 167 -0.16 11.14 -13.16
CA PHE A 167 0.20 11.85 -11.95
C PHE A 167 1.63 12.41 -12.01
N VAL A 168 2.58 11.60 -12.43
CA VAL A 168 3.99 12.01 -12.61
C VAL A 168 4.12 13.14 -13.64
N THR A 169 3.35 13.08 -14.71
CA THR A 169 3.36 14.09 -15.77
C THR A 169 2.71 15.39 -15.30
N GLU A 170 1.53 15.33 -14.70
CA GLU A 170 0.77 16.49 -14.22
C GLU A 170 1.51 17.22 -13.09
N ARG A 171 2.14 16.48 -12.19
CA ARG A 171 2.93 17.03 -11.07
C ARG A 171 4.35 17.41 -11.47
N LYS A 172 4.78 17.10 -12.71
CA LYS A 172 6.13 17.34 -13.23
C LYS A 172 7.21 16.76 -12.34
N LEU A 173 7.00 15.53 -11.83
CA LEU A 173 7.97 14.90 -10.97
C LEU A 173 9.24 14.56 -11.76
N GLU A 174 10.37 15.00 -11.22
CA GLU A 174 11.67 14.83 -11.87
C GLU A 174 12.44 13.61 -11.37
N ARG A 175 12.11 13.14 -10.15
CA ARG A 175 12.75 11.98 -9.52
C ARG A 175 11.75 11.26 -8.62
N ILE A 176 11.67 9.95 -8.80
CA ILE A 176 10.95 9.04 -7.89
C ILE A 176 11.95 7.97 -7.46
N SER A 177 12.09 7.77 -6.17
CA SER A 177 12.98 6.75 -5.60
C SER A 177 12.25 5.46 -5.25
N PHE A 178 10.99 5.57 -4.80
CA PHE A 178 10.25 4.43 -4.28
C PHE A 178 8.75 4.55 -4.53
N ILE A 179 8.11 3.44 -4.89
CA ILE A 179 6.65 3.32 -4.95
C ILE A 179 6.25 2.12 -4.08
N LYS A 180 5.35 2.32 -3.11
CA LYS A 180 4.66 1.23 -2.42
C LYS A 180 3.28 1.08 -3.04
N ILE A 181 2.85 -0.17 -3.30
CA ILE A 181 1.54 -0.52 -3.84
C ILE A 181 0.91 -1.59 -2.94
N ASP A 182 -0.21 -1.25 -2.33
CA ASP A 182 -0.99 -2.12 -1.46
C ASP A 182 -2.47 -1.73 -1.64
N VAL A 183 -3.09 -2.34 -2.63
CA VAL A 183 -4.43 -1.99 -3.10
C VAL A 183 -5.36 -3.21 -3.18
N GLN A 184 -5.05 -4.19 -2.36
CA GLN A 184 -5.91 -5.34 -2.05
C GLN A 184 -6.37 -6.12 -3.31
N GLY A 185 -5.40 -6.45 -4.19
CA GLY A 185 -5.60 -7.24 -5.40
C GLY A 185 -5.64 -6.43 -6.70
N TYR A 186 -5.63 -5.09 -6.64
CA TYR A 186 -5.66 -4.23 -7.84
C TYR A 186 -4.26 -3.80 -8.32
N GLU A 187 -3.20 -4.44 -7.81
CA GLU A 187 -1.78 -4.13 -8.08
C GLU A 187 -1.45 -4.21 -9.57
N THR A 188 -2.03 -5.18 -10.30
CA THR A 188 -1.80 -5.36 -11.73
C THR A 188 -2.23 -4.12 -12.51
N ALA A 189 -3.42 -3.58 -12.26
CA ALA A 189 -3.91 -2.38 -12.92
C ALA A 189 -3.07 -1.13 -12.57
N VAL A 190 -2.59 -1.01 -11.32
CA VAL A 190 -1.66 0.06 -10.94
C VAL A 190 -0.36 -0.05 -11.74
N CYS A 191 0.18 -1.26 -11.88
CA CYS A 191 1.42 -1.52 -12.62
C CYS A 191 1.28 -1.21 -14.12
N GLU A 192 0.15 -1.54 -14.75
CA GLU A 192 -0.15 -1.16 -16.13
C GLU A 192 -0.11 0.35 -16.31
N GLY A 193 -0.66 1.11 -15.35
CA GLY A 193 -0.70 2.58 -15.35
C GLY A 193 0.62 3.27 -15.00
N MET A 194 1.74 2.54 -14.85
CA MET A 194 3.05 3.14 -14.54
C MET A 194 4.18 2.78 -15.51
N SER A 195 3.86 2.21 -16.65
CA SER A 195 4.85 1.70 -17.61
C SER A 195 5.84 2.76 -18.06
N ARG A 196 5.38 3.97 -18.40
CA ARG A 196 6.24 5.10 -18.80
C ARG A 196 7.11 5.62 -17.65
N THR A 197 6.56 5.57 -16.42
CA THR A 197 7.26 5.97 -15.20
C THR A 197 8.43 5.03 -14.90
N LEU A 198 8.25 3.71 -15.09
CA LEU A 198 9.31 2.71 -14.94
C LEU A 198 10.46 2.90 -15.94
N GLU A 199 10.15 3.37 -17.16
CA GLU A 199 11.15 3.69 -18.18
C GLU A 199 11.88 4.99 -17.84
N LYS A 200 11.14 6.02 -17.41
CA LYS A 200 11.67 7.34 -17.06
C LYS A 200 12.61 7.30 -15.85
N PHE A 201 12.32 6.44 -14.88
CA PHE A 201 13.07 6.35 -13.63
C PHE A 201 13.65 4.95 -13.41
N PRO A 202 14.67 4.52 -14.16
CA PRO A 202 15.18 3.15 -14.13
C PRO A 202 15.74 2.70 -12.78
N GLY A 203 16.18 3.63 -11.93
CA GLY A 203 16.67 3.35 -10.57
C GLY A 203 15.57 3.32 -9.50
N MET A 204 14.31 3.56 -9.89
CA MET A 204 13.18 3.52 -8.96
C MET A 204 12.89 2.09 -8.50
N ARG A 205 12.55 1.94 -7.25
CA ARG A 205 12.14 0.68 -6.63
C ARG A 205 10.64 0.64 -6.43
N VAL A 206 10.05 -0.52 -6.61
CA VAL A 206 8.62 -0.75 -6.36
C VAL A 206 8.47 -1.84 -5.31
N CYS A 207 7.72 -1.57 -4.27
CA CYS A 207 7.33 -2.61 -3.31
C CYS A 207 5.83 -2.79 -3.40
N LEU A 208 5.40 -4.02 -3.65
CA LEU A 208 3.98 -4.36 -3.77
C LEU A 208 3.60 -5.47 -2.81
N GLU A 209 2.36 -5.44 -2.31
CA GLU A 209 1.77 -6.54 -1.58
C GLU A 209 1.30 -7.60 -2.59
N PHE A 210 2.01 -8.72 -2.65
CA PHE A 210 1.62 -9.83 -3.54
C PHE A 210 0.67 -10.77 -2.82
N MET A 211 -0.62 -10.65 -3.14
CA MET A 211 -1.72 -11.45 -2.60
C MET A 211 -2.43 -12.17 -3.75
N PRO A 212 -1.94 -13.34 -4.19
CA PRO A 212 -2.40 -13.99 -5.41
C PRO A 212 -3.90 -14.29 -5.43
N ASP A 213 -4.49 -14.66 -4.29
CA ASP A 213 -5.92 -14.97 -4.22
C ASP A 213 -6.78 -13.70 -4.41
N ALA A 214 -6.35 -12.56 -3.84
CA ALA A 214 -7.04 -11.29 -4.03
C ALA A 214 -6.91 -10.75 -5.45
N ILE A 215 -5.73 -10.91 -6.07
CA ILE A 215 -5.47 -10.55 -7.48
C ILE A 215 -6.40 -11.37 -8.39
N ALA A 216 -6.51 -12.67 -8.16
CA ALA A 216 -7.38 -13.56 -8.94
C ALA A 216 -8.88 -13.25 -8.73
N GLU A 217 -9.30 -12.88 -7.50
CA GLU A 217 -10.68 -12.48 -7.20
C GLU A 217 -11.11 -11.24 -8.00
N LEU A 218 -10.18 -10.37 -8.35
CA LEU A 218 -10.43 -9.20 -9.21
C LEU A 218 -10.34 -9.52 -10.73
N GLY A 219 -10.05 -10.75 -11.11
CA GLY A 219 -9.97 -11.20 -12.51
C GLY A 219 -8.59 -11.02 -13.13
N PHE A 220 -7.55 -10.74 -12.35
CA PHE A 220 -6.18 -10.66 -12.85
C PHE A 220 -5.42 -11.97 -12.63
N GLU A 221 -4.44 -12.23 -13.51
CA GLU A 221 -3.52 -13.36 -13.35
C GLU A 221 -2.33 -12.97 -12.47
N PRO A 222 -2.12 -13.59 -11.29
CA PRO A 222 -0.99 -13.24 -10.42
C PRO A 222 0.38 -13.37 -11.09
N SER A 223 0.54 -14.38 -11.97
CA SER A 223 1.76 -14.58 -12.76
C SER A 223 2.03 -13.42 -13.74
N ALA A 224 0.99 -12.78 -14.29
CA ALA A 224 1.14 -11.66 -15.20
C ALA A 224 1.75 -10.43 -14.49
N LEU A 225 1.41 -10.20 -13.20
CA LEU A 225 2.00 -9.15 -12.40
C LEU A 225 3.52 -9.35 -12.22
N LEU A 226 3.95 -10.58 -11.92
CA LEU A 226 5.38 -10.89 -11.79
C LEU A 226 6.09 -10.73 -13.15
N LYS A 227 5.50 -11.28 -14.22
CA LYS A 227 6.03 -11.20 -15.58
C LYS A 227 6.19 -9.74 -16.04
N PHE A 228 5.27 -8.84 -15.67
CA PHE A 228 5.35 -7.42 -15.98
C PHE A 228 6.68 -6.80 -15.51
N PHE A 229 7.17 -7.17 -14.34
CA PHE A 229 8.44 -6.71 -13.80
C PHE A 229 9.64 -7.47 -14.38
N GLU A 230 9.54 -8.79 -14.53
CA GLU A 230 10.62 -9.64 -15.09
C GLU A 230 11.02 -9.19 -16.50
N GLU A 231 10.04 -8.93 -17.38
CA GLU A 231 10.25 -8.45 -18.75
C GLU A 231 10.94 -7.09 -18.81
N ARG A 232 10.89 -6.31 -17.71
CA ARG A 232 11.54 -5.02 -17.56
C ARG A 232 12.87 -5.08 -16.80
N GLY A 233 13.38 -6.31 -16.55
CA GLY A 233 14.67 -6.55 -15.90
C GLY A 233 14.68 -6.37 -14.39
N TYR A 234 13.52 -6.36 -13.74
CA TYR A 234 13.44 -6.32 -12.28
C TYR A 234 13.68 -7.70 -11.66
N ARG A 235 14.30 -7.71 -10.51
CA ARG A 235 14.46 -8.86 -9.62
C ARG A 235 13.58 -8.68 -8.40
N PHE A 236 13.18 -9.78 -7.79
CA PHE A 236 12.29 -9.78 -6.62
C PHE A 236 13.05 -10.12 -5.35
N TYR A 237 12.65 -9.43 -4.29
CA TYR A 237 13.12 -9.68 -2.94
C TYR A 237 11.93 -9.68 -2.01
N ALA A 238 11.72 -10.76 -1.28
CA ALA A 238 10.70 -10.79 -0.23
C ALA A 238 11.17 -9.86 0.90
N LEU A 239 10.34 -8.89 1.23
CA LEU A 239 10.61 -7.94 2.30
C LEU A 239 10.07 -8.49 3.61
N THR A 240 10.97 -8.73 4.54
CA THR A 240 10.64 -9.09 5.93
C THR A 240 11.09 -7.99 6.87
N ARG A 241 10.66 -8.04 8.10
CA ARG A 241 11.11 -7.07 9.12
C ARG A 241 12.63 -7.04 9.30
N GLU A 242 13.28 -8.15 9.06
CA GLU A 242 14.71 -8.33 9.36
C GLU A 242 15.60 -8.21 8.13
N ALA A 243 15.08 -8.58 6.95
CA ALA A 243 15.90 -8.69 5.75
C ALA A 243 15.10 -8.55 4.45
N LEU A 244 15.85 -8.36 3.36
CA LEU A 244 15.42 -8.58 1.99
C LEU A 244 15.96 -9.95 1.55
N GLN A 245 15.06 -10.87 1.23
CA GLN A 245 15.40 -12.22 0.79
C GLN A 245 15.19 -12.32 -0.73
N PRO A 246 16.23 -12.59 -1.53
CA PRO A 246 16.07 -12.81 -2.96
C PRO A 246 15.10 -13.95 -3.25
N VAL A 247 14.21 -13.77 -4.21
CA VAL A 247 13.28 -14.79 -4.72
C VAL A 247 13.39 -14.85 -6.23
N THR A 248 13.39 -16.05 -6.79
CA THR A 248 13.75 -16.26 -8.20
C THR A 248 12.61 -16.67 -9.09
N ASN A 249 11.49 -17.09 -8.53
CA ASN A 249 10.32 -17.55 -9.27
C ASN A 249 9.06 -17.52 -8.42
N GLU A 250 7.91 -17.62 -9.07
CA GLU A 250 6.60 -17.61 -8.41
C GLU A 250 6.46 -18.69 -7.33
N ALA A 251 6.99 -19.88 -7.55
CA ALA A 251 6.91 -20.97 -6.56
C ALA A 251 7.64 -20.59 -5.25
N SER A 252 8.82 -19.94 -5.35
CA SER A 252 9.55 -19.45 -4.19
C SER A 252 8.81 -18.32 -3.47
N ILE A 253 8.11 -17.44 -4.21
CA ILE A 253 7.28 -16.38 -3.66
C ILE A 253 6.07 -17.00 -2.93
N ARG A 254 5.35 -17.93 -3.58
CA ARG A 254 4.20 -18.62 -2.98
C ARG A 254 4.55 -19.39 -1.70
N ALA A 255 5.75 -19.94 -1.62
CA ALA A 255 6.21 -20.61 -0.40
C ALA A 255 6.37 -19.65 0.81
N LEU A 256 6.45 -18.34 0.56
CA LEU A 256 6.60 -17.31 1.60
C LEU A 256 5.27 -16.67 2.04
N LEU A 257 4.14 -16.94 1.37
CA LEU A 257 2.84 -16.32 1.69
C LEU A 257 2.39 -16.55 3.12
N GLY A 258 2.81 -17.62 3.75
CA GLY A 258 2.47 -17.93 5.13
C GLY A 258 0.95 -18.07 5.33
N SER A 259 0.51 -17.83 6.58
CA SER A 259 -0.91 -17.89 6.94
C SER A 259 -1.67 -16.61 6.66
N ALA A 260 -0.98 -15.55 6.28
CA ALA A 260 -1.59 -14.26 5.92
C ALA A 260 -2.04 -14.23 4.45
N GLY A 261 -1.50 -15.14 3.61
CA GLY A 261 -1.85 -15.22 2.20
C GLY A 261 -1.20 -14.16 1.32
N TYR A 262 -0.26 -13.37 1.86
CA TYR A 262 0.46 -12.33 1.13
C TYR A 262 1.94 -12.27 1.48
N VAL A 263 2.71 -11.60 0.65
CA VAL A 263 4.10 -11.24 0.88
C VAL A 263 4.40 -9.87 0.26
N ASP A 264 5.12 -9.03 0.99
CA ASP A 264 5.66 -7.78 0.43
C ASP A 264 6.85 -8.10 -0.48
N LEU A 265 6.76 -7.76 -1.76
CA LEU A 265 7.79 -7.95 -2.77
C LEU A 265 8.42 -6.61 -3.15
N LEU A 266 9.70 -6.47 -2.87
CA LEU A 266 10.51 -5.40 -3.44
C LEU A 266 10.98 -5.82 -4.83
N CYS A 267 10.61 -5.03 -5.84
CA CYS A 267 11.05 -5.14 -7.21
C CYS A 267 12.16 -4.10 -7.45
N SER A 268 13.33 -4.55 -7.86
CA SER A 268 14.49 -3.68 -8.13
C SER A 268 15.31 -4.20 -9.31
N ARG A 269 15.81 -3.30 -10.17
CA ARG A 269 16.75 -3.66 -11.23
C ARG A 269 18.16 -3.84 -10.70
N ASP A 270 18.53 -3.03 -9.71
CA ASP A 270 19.80 -3.12 -9.03
C ASP A 270 19.69 -3.99 -7.78
N GLU A 271 20.81 -4.57 -7.36
CA GLU A 271 20.88 -5.26 -6.09
C GLU A 271 20.65 -4.24 -4.95
N PRO A 272 19.65 -4.44 -4.08
CA PRO A 272 19.40 -3.54 -2.97
C PRO A 272 20.60 -3.55 -2.00
N ARG A 273 21.24 -2.41 -1.83
CA ARG A 273 22.36 -2.22 -0.91
C ARG A 273 22.08 -1.09 0.06
#